data_1606e7c882f6015e16538ed0862f1b13
#
_entry.id   1606e7c882f6015e16538ed0862f1b13
#
_cell.length_a   1.000
_cell.length_b   1.000
_cell.length_c   1.000
_cell.angle_alpha   90.00
_cell.angle_beta   90.00
_cell.angle_gamma   90.00
#
_symmetry.space_group_name_H-M   'P 1'
#
loop_
_entity.id
_entity.type
_entity.pdbx_description
1 polymer ?
#
loop_
_entity_poly.entity_id
_entity_poly.type
_entity_poly.pdbx_seq_one_letter_code
_entity_poly.pdbx_strand_id
1 'polypeptide(L)'
;MQEFKPGIYDDIPYEVYAEIPAFRSHDLTSVIKCPYSWKNKKDMVQTPALLEGRVQHTVFLEHHKFDEEFVIQPKFDRRTKVGKEEYENFMDTIGNRTAITQDLYDTCMERREVVKDYIPKETDKVEHTLVFEWHGQPFKCRMDWYDNEYVWDLKTCRDASPRGFKGAINAFNYH
;
A
#
# COMPACT_ATOMS: atom_id res chain seq x y z
N MET A 1 3.70 -8.34 24.00
CA MET A 1 3.02 -7.60 22.90
C MET A 1 2.71 -6.21 23.41
N GLN A 2 2.97 -5.19 22.62
CA GLN A 2 2.60 -3.82 22.96
C GLN A 2 1.06 -3.70 22.94
N GLU A 3 0.46 -3.19 24.02
CA GLU A 3 -0.98 -2.96 24.08
C GLU A 3 -1.30 -1.61 23.46
N PHE A 4 -2.15 -1.60 22.42
CA PHE A 4 -2.61 -0.38 21.77
C PHE A 4 -3.99 0.00 22.32
N LYS A 5 -4.07 1.13 23.00
CA LYS A 5 -5.34 1.72 23.45
C LYS A 5 -6.01 2.47 22.31
N PRO A 6 -7.32 2.78 22.38
CA PRO A 6 -7.96 3.67 21.43
C PRO A 6 -7.20 5.00 21.29
N GLY A 7 -6.89 5.40 20.07
CA GLY A 7 -6.11 6.61 19.77
C GLY A 7 -5.51 6.61 18.36
N ILE A 8 -4.90 7.73 18.00
CA ILE A 8 -4.14 7.90 16.75
C ILE A 8 -2.66 7.77 17.08
N TYR A 9 -1.95 6.98 16.30
CA TYR A 9 -0.53 6.69 16.46
C TYR A 9 0.19 7.02 15.15
N ASP A 10 1.27 7.78 15.27
CA ASP A 10 2.17 8.11 14.20
C ASP A 10 3.33 7.10 14.12
N ASP A 11 3.93 6.98 12.97
CA ASP A 11 5.20 6.27 12.74
C ASP A 11 5.22 4.80 13.21
N ILE A 12 4.07 4.12 13.19
CA ILE A 12 4.03 2.69 13.48
C ILE A 12 4.43 1.90 12.24
N PRO A 13 5.50 1.07 12.29
CA PRO A 13 5.86 0.18 11.19
C PRO A 13 4.69 -0.73 10.79
N TYR A 14 4.60 -1.03 9.49
CA TYR A 14 3.49 -1.85 8.97
C TYR A 14 3.40 -3.22 9.65
N GLU A 15 4.53 -3.84 9.97
CA GLU A 15 4.61 -5.13 10.65
C GLU A 15 3.96 -5.06 12.04
N VAL A 16 4.26 -3.99 12.77
CA VAL A 16 3.66 -3.75 14.09
C VAL A 16 2.16 -3.48 13.97
N TYR A 17 1.75 -2.64 12.98
CA TYR A 17 0.34 -2.41 12.69
C TYR A 17 -0.37 -3.73 12.33
N ALA A 18 0.23 -4.58 11.52
CA ALA A 18 -0.38 -5.85 11.11
C ALA A 18 -0.66 -6.77 12.31
N GLU A 19 0.20 -6.76 13.34
CA GLU A 19 0.09 -7.58 14.54
C GLU A 19 -0.89 -7.04 15.59
N ILE A 20 -1.36 -5.78 15.49
CA ILE A 20 -2.37 -5.26 16.42
C ILE A 20 -3.61 -6.16 16.39
N PRO A 21 -4.07 -6.73 17.53
CA PRO A 21 -5.20 -7.65 17.56
C PRO A 21 -6.54 -6.92 17.46
N ALA A 22 -6.83 -6.34 16.29
CA ALA A 22 -8.01 -5.54 16.00
C ALA A 22 -8.51 -5.80 14.57
N PHE A 23 -9.80 -5.65 14.34
CA PHE A 23 -10.42 -5.85 13.03
C PHE A 23 -10.13 -4.68 12.08
N ARG A 24 -10.03 -4.98 10.80
CA ARG A 24 -9.96 -4.01 9.70
C ARG A 24 -11.24 -4.06 8.87
N SER A 25 -11.51 -3.03 8.07
CA SER A 25 -12.66 -3.00 7.15
C SER A 25 -12.73 -4.24 6.24
N HIS A 26 -11.60 -4.70 5.72
CA HIS A 26 -11.51 -5.92 4.92
C HIS A 26 -11.90 -7.20 5.68
N ASP A 27 -11.69 -7.23 6.99
CA ASP A 27 -12.10 -8.37 7.81
C ASP A 27 -13.62 -8.44 7.89
N LEU A 28 -14.31 -7.30 8.05
CA LEU A 28 -15.77 -7.24 8.03
C LEU A 28 -16.34 -7.75 6.71
N THR A 29 -15.84 -7.23 5.59
CA THR A 29 -16.27 -7.67 4.25
C THR A 29 -16.02 -9.17 4.05
N SER A 30 -14.91 -9.68 4.53
CA SER A 30 -14.54 -11.10 4.40
C SER A 30 -15.44 -11.97 5.26
N VAL A 31 -15.73 -11.57 6.49
CA VAL A 31 -16.64 -12.30 7.41
C VAL A 31 -18.06 -12.36 6.83
N ILE A 32 -18.58 -11.23 6.32
CA ILE A 32 -19.91 -11.17 5.70
C ILE A 32 -19.99 -12.13 4.50
N LYS A 33 -18.97 -12.19 3.66
CA LYS A 33 -18.94 -13.08 2.50
C LYS A 33 -18.82 -14.54 2.88
N CYS A 34 -17.87 -14.89 3.72
CA CYS A 34 -17.61 -16.26 4.16
C CYS A 34 -16.71 -16.28 5.41
N PRO A 35 -17.29 -16.52 6.61
CA PRO A 35 -16.51 -16.59 7.86
C PRO A 35 -15.40 -17.64 7.83
N TYR A 36 -15.64 -18.77 7.16
CA TYR A 36 -14.63 -19.83 7.02
C TYR A 36 -13.41 -19.34 6.23
N SER A 37 -13.62 -18.68 5.10
CA SER A 37 -12.53 -18.11 4.29
C SER A 37 -11.79 -16.99 5.01
N TRP A 38 -12.48 -16.19 5.81
CA TRP A 38 -11.85 -15.18 6.65
C TRP A 38 -10.92 -15.81 7.69
N LYS A 39 -11.38 -16.86 8.37
CA LYS A 39 -10.58 -17.58 9.39
C LYS A 39 -9.38 -18.31 8.77
N ASN A 40 -9.52 -18.81 7.55
CA ASN A 40 -8.50 -19.58 6.83
C ASN A 40 -7.93 -18.79 5.64
N LYS A 41 -7.59 -17.52 5.89
CA LYS A 41 -6.97 -16.67 4.85
C LYS A 41 -5.71 -17.31 4.31
N LYS A 42 -5.57 -17.28 2.99
CA LYS A 42 -4.31 -17.61 2.32
C LYS A 42 -3.51 -16.33 2.16
N ASP A 43 -2.20 -16.47 2.10
CA ASP A 43 -1.32 -15.37 1.78
C ASP A 43 -1.70 -14.76 0.43
N MET A 44 -1.71 -13.45 0.40
CA MET A 44 -2.08 -12.71 -0.81
C MET A 44 -0.93 -12.76 -1.81
N VAL A 45 -1.20 -13.31 -2.98
CA VAL A 45 -0.22 -13.31 -4.07
C VAL A 45 -0.08 -11.88 -4.62
N GLN A 46 1.14 -11.39 -4.67
CA GLN A 46 1.43 -10.09 -5.26
C GLN A 46 1.15 -10.11 -6.76
N THR A 47 0.17 -9.33 -7.21
CA THR A 47 -0.12 -9.12 -8.62
C THR A 47 0.59 -7.86 -9.14
N PRO A 48 0.78 -7.72 -10.48
CA PRO A 48 1.34 -6.48 -11.04
C PRO A 48 0.56 -5.22 -10.61
N ALA A 49 -0.77 -5.29 -10.54
CA ALA A 49 -1.60 -4.17 -10.09
C ALA A 49 -1.38 -3.82 -8.61
N LEU A 50 -1.20 -4.81 -7.75
CA LEU A 50 -0.87 -4.59 -6.33
C LEU A 50 0.53 -4.00 -6.18
N LEU A 51 1.48 -4.46 -7.00
CA LEU A 51 2.84 -3.90 -7.01
C LEU A 51 2.81 -2.42 -7.46
N GLU A 52 2.12 -2.13 -8.56
CA GLU A 52 1.94 -0.75 -9.05
C GLU A 52 1.32 0.13 -7.97
N GLY A 53 0.26 -0.35 -7.29
CA GLY A 53 -0.39 0.36 -6.18
C GLY A 53 0.58 0.67 -5.04
N ARG A 54 1.40 -0.32 -4.61
CA ARG A 54 2.41 -0.12 -3.57
C ARG A 54 3.46 0.91 -3.98
N VAL A 55 4.03 0.78 -5.17
CA VAL A 55 5.04 1.73 -5.68
C VAL A 55 4.47 3.14 -5.72
N GLN A 56 3.25 3.30 -6.23
CA GLN A 56 2.60 4.59 -6.31
C GLN A 56 2.32 5.18 -4.92
N HIS A 57 1.92 4.35 -3.96
CA HIS A 57 1.68 4.77 -2.58
C HIS A 57 2.97 5.31 -1.94
N THR A 58 4.06 4.56 -2.02
CA THR A 58 5.37 4.99 -1.49
C THR A 58 5.87 6.24 -2.21
N VAL A 59 5.79 6.29 -3.54
CA VAL A 59 6.23 7.47 -4.33
C VAL A 59 5.43 8.72 -3.98
N PHE A 60 4.12 8.61 -3.67
CA PHE A 60 3.27 9.77 -3.39
C PHE A 60 3.37 10.24 -1.94
N LEU A 61 3.39 9.32 -1.00
CA LEU A 61 3.25 9.61 0.43
C LEU A 61 4.59 9.59 1.17
N GLU A 62 5.46 8.65 0.84
CA GLU A 62 6.70 8.39 1.58
C GLU A 62 7.91 8.22 0.62
N HIS A 63 8.06 9.13 -0.33
CA HIS A 63 9.12 9.01 -1.35
C HIS A 63 10.53 8.81 -0.77
N HIS A 64 10.78 9.34 0.42
CA HIS A 64 12.05 9.15 1.14
C HIS A 64 12.32 7.69 1.53
N LYS A 65 11.29 6.83 1.62
CA LYS A 65 11.43 5.39 1.90
C LYS A 65 11.58 4.54 0.64
N PHE A 66 11.53 5.14 -0.56
CA PHE A 66 11.53 4.40 -1.80
C PHE A 66 12.72 3.43 -1.92
N ASP A 67 13.93 3.90 -1.64
CA ASP A 67 15.15 3.09 -1.74
C ASP A 67 15.27 2.00 -0.67
N GLU A 68 14.49 2.10 0.41
CA GLU A 68 14.40 1.07 1.44
C GLU A 68 13.50 -0.10 1.00
N GLU A 69 12.42 0.19 0.26
CA GLU A 69 11.42 -0.79 -0.14
C GLU A 69 11.63 -1.34 -1.55
N PHE A 70 12.12 -0.52 -2.46
CA PHE A 70 12.21 -0.83 -3.88
C PHE A 70 13.62 -0.64 -4.43
N VAL A 71 13.88 -1.32 -5.55
CA VAL A 71 15.07 -1.12 -6.35
C VAL A 71 14.70 -1.20 -7.83
N ILE A 72 15.22 -0.28 -8.62
CA ILE A 72 14.99 -0.27 -10.05
C ILE A 72 15.92 -1.30 -10.69
N GLN A 73 15.32 -2.34 -11.30
CA GLN A 73 16.10 -3.39 -11.94
C GLN A 73 16.64 -2.94 -13.30
N PRO A 74 17.87 -3.30 -13.65
CA PRO A 74 18.38 -3.19 -15.01
C PRO A 74 17.55 -4.03 -16.00
N LYS A 75 17.65 -3.71 -17.29
CA LYS A 75 17.03 -4.54 -18.33
C LYS A 75 17.88 -5.79 -18.56
N PHE A 76 17.35 -6.96 -18.24
CA PHE A 76 17.97 -8.27 -18.46
C PHE A 76 17.31 -8.98 -19.65
N ASP A 77 18.09 -9.53 -20.59
CA ASP A 77 17.55 -10.45 -21.60
C ASP A 77 17.44 -11.88 -21.03
N ARG A 78 16.41 -12.12 -20.26
CA ARG A 78 16.14 -13.42 -19.61
C ARG A 78 15.88 -14.58 -20.57
N ARG A 79 15.94 -14.37 -21.89
CA ARG A 79 15.90 -15.45 -22.87
C ARG A 79 17.27 -16.10 -23.05
N THR A 80 18.33 -15.38 -22.74
CA THR A 80 19.72 -15.87 -22.79
C THR A 80 20.14 -16.49 -21.46
N LYS A 81 21.16 -17.37 -21.48
CA LYS A 81 21.76 -17.94 -20.27
C LYS A 81 22.41 -16.83 -19.43
N VAL A 82 23.16 -15.96 -20.08
CA VAL A 82 23.86 -14.84 -19.42
C VAL A 82 22.86 -13.90 -18.73
N GLY A 83 21.80 -13.47 -19.44
CA GLY A 83 20.82 -12.57 -18.84
C GLY A 83 19.99 -13.19 -17.70
N LYS A 84 19.84 -14.52 -17.66
CA LYS A 84 19.28 -15.21 -16.49
C LYS A 84 20.23 -15.17 -15.30
N GLU A 85 21.50 -15.46 -15.52
CA GLU A 85 22.53 -15.43 -14.48
C GLU A 85 22.71 -14.00 -13.92
N GLU A 86 22.74 -12.99 -14.79
CA GLU A 86 22.76 -11.57 -14.37
C GLU A 86 21.56 -11.21 -13.51
N TYR A 87 20.35 -11.67 -13.90
CA TYR A 87 19.14 -11.43 -13.11
C TYR A 87 19.19 -12.13 -11.75
N GLU A 88 19.63 -13.37 -11.68
CA GLU A 88 19.78 -14.12 -10.42
C GLU A 88 20.79 -13.42 -9.51
N ASN A 89 21.96 -13.07 -10.03
CA ASN A 89 22.96 -12.30 -9.28
C ASN A 89 22.40 -10.97 -8.75
N PHE A 90 21.64 -10.25 -9.58
CA PHE A 90 20.98 -9.01 -9.15
C PHE A 90 20.00 -9.26 -8.01
N MET A 91 19.14 -10.30 -8.12
CA MET A 91 18.18 -10.64 -7.09
C MET A 91 18.83 -10.99 -5.75
N ASP A 92 20.02 -11.61 -5.76
CA ASP A 92 20.78 -11.91 -4.54
C ASP A 92 21.32 -10.65 -3.85
N THR A 93 21.48 -9.53 -4.58
CA THR A 93 22.00 -8.27 -4.02
C THR A 93 20.93 -7.35 -3.42
N ILE A 94 19.65 -7.51 -3.78
CA ILE A 94 18.63 -6.57 -3.39
C ILE A 94 18.06 -6.75 -1.97
N GLY A 95 18.37 -7.89 -1.33
CA GLY A 95 17.88 -8.22 0.02
C GLY A 95 16.34 -8.32 0.06
N ASN A 96 15.73 -7.65 1.01
CA ASN A 96 14.26 -7.67 1.18
C ASN A 96 13.50 -6.69 0.27
N ARG A 97 14.22 -5.90 -0.54
CA ARG A 97 13.60 -4.92 -1.43
C ARG A 97 12.89 -5.60 -2.60
N THR A 98 11.89 -4.92 -3.12
CA THR A 98 11.15 -5.39 -4.30
C THR A 98 11.74 -4.78 -5.57
N ALA A 99 12.14 -5.63 -6.52
CA ALA A 99 12.61 -5.18 -7.83
C ALA A 99 11.45 -4.65 -8.67
N ILE A 100 11.59 -3.47 -9.25
CA ILE A 100 10.62 -2.85 -10.16
C ILE A 100 11.30 -2.42 -11.47
N THR A 101 10.51 -2.23 -12.51
CA THR A 101 11.03 -1.70 -13.78
C THR A 101 11.19 -0.18 -13.72
N GLN A 102 12.12 0.35 -14.53
CA GLN A 102 12.24 1.80 -14.73
C GLN A 102 10.93 2.39 -15.24
N ASP A 103 10.27 1.75 -16.20
CA ASP A 103 9.02 2.23 -16.78
C ASP A 103 7.90 2.37 -15.73
N LEU A 104 7.84 1.46 -14.73
CA LEU A 104 6.87 1.58 -13.64
C LEU A 104 7.21 2.78 -12.73
N TYR A 105 8.48 2.94 -12.37
CA TYR A 105 8.92 4.10 -11.57
C TYR A 105 8.60 5.42 -12.27
N ASP A 106 8.98 5.55 -13.55
CA ASP A 106 8.75 6.76 -14.35
C ASP A 106 7.26 7.10 -14.42
N THR A 107 6.42 6.08 -14.67
CA THR A 107 4.96 6.25 -14.67
C THR A 107 4.43 6.76 -13.33
N CYS A 108 4.92 6.23 -12.21
CA CYS A 108 4.51 6.70 -10.88
C CYS A 108 4.98 8.15 -10.63
N MET A 109 6.18 8.49 -11.05
CA MET A 109 6.71 9.86 -10.91
C MET A 109 5.94 10.87 -11.77
N GLU A 110 5.61 10.53 -13.01
CA GLU A 110 4.76 11.36 -13.87
C GLU A 110 3.38 11.61 -13.24
N ARG A 111 2.74 10.57 -12.69
CA ARG A 111 1.46 10.71 -11.99
C ARG A 111 1.60 11.57 -10.74
N ARG A 112 2.68 11.40 -9.98
CA ARG A 112 2.96 12.23 -8.79
C ARG A 112 3.06 13.71 -9.16
N GLU A 113 3.74 14.03 -10.26
CA GLU A 113 3.86 15.42 -10.72
C GLU A 113 2.50 16.05 -11.05
N VAL A 114 1.57 15.27 -11.65
CA VAL A 114 0.22 15.74 -11.97
C VAL A 114 -0.59 16.11 -10.72
N VAL A 115 -0.40 15.37 -9.61
CA VAL A 115 -1.19 15.55 -8.38
C VAL A 115 -0.41 16.18 -7.23
N LYS A 116 0.78 16.69 -7.48
CA LYS A 116 1.69 17.20 -6.44
C LYS A 116 1.10 18.25 -5.49
N ASP A 117 0.13 19.02 -5.96
CA ASP A 117 -0.54 20.04 -5.16
C ASP A 117 -1.66 19.47 -4.26
N TYR A 118 -1.99 18.19 -4.42
CA TYR A 118 -3.07 17.50 -3.71
C TYR A 118 -2.58 16.40 -2.79
N ILE A 119 -1.31 16.05 -2.84
CA ILE A 119 -0.70 15.04 -1.96
C ILE A 119 0.03 15.71 -0.80
N PRO A 120 0.27 15.00 0.33
CA PRO A 120 0.99 15.56 1.46
C PRO A 120 2.40 15.98 1.07
N LYS A 121 2.89 17.02 1.73
CA LYS A 121 4.29 17.45 1.61
C LYS A 121 5.18 16.49 2.39
N GLU A 122 6.48 16.47 2.08
CA GLU A 122 7.45 15.60 2.78
C GLU A 122 7.53 15.86 4.30
N THR A 123 7.09 17.04 4.75
CA THR A 123 7.01 17.40 6.17
C THR A 123 5.75 16.93 6.87
N ASP A 124 4.74 16.50 6.11
CA ASP A 124 3.46 16.09 6.66
C ASP A 124 3.57 14.66 7.17
N LYS A 125 2.87 14.39 8.24
CA LYS A 125 2.78 13.02 8.74
C LYS A 125 1.77 12.24 7.91
N VAL A 126 2.15 11.03 7.56
CA VAL A 126 1.37 10.10 6.74
C VAL A 126 1.28 8.74 7.42
N GLU A 127 0.46 7.85 6.88
CA GLU A 127 0.34 6.48 7.35
C GLU A 127 -0.05 6.37 8.84
N HIS A 128 -0.96 7.23 9.28
CA HIS A 128 -1.45 7.22 10.67
C HIS A 128 -2.23 5.96 10.99
N THR A 129 -1.90 5.32 12.10
CA THR A 129 -2.66 4.20 12.64
C THR A 129 -3.71 4.70 13.62
N LEU A 130 -4.97 4.46 13.34
CA LEU A 130 -6.09 4.67 14.27
C LEU A 130 -6.50 3.33 14.88
N VAL A 131 -6.54 3.27 16.21
CA VAL A 131 -7.14 2.15 16.95
C VAL A 131 -8.37 2.68 17.70
N PHE A 132 -9.48 1.98 17.60
CA PHE A 132 -10.74 2.39 18.23
C PHE A 132 -11.59 1.19 18.62
N GLU A 133 -12.57 1.44 19.47
CA GLU A 133 -13.57 0.44 19.84
C GLU A 133 -14.90 0.75 19.16
N TRP A 134 -15.54 -0.27 18.60
CA TRP A 134 -16.87 -0.17 18.03
C TRP A 134 -17.69 -1.41 18.40
N HIS A 135 -18.84 -1.21 19.00
CA HIS A 135 -19.71 -2.30 19.54
C HIS A 135 -18.94 -3.27 20.45
N GLY A 136 -18.06 -2.77 21.32
CA GLY A 136 -17.27 -3.59 22.24
C GLY A 136 -16.19 -4.45 21.58
N GLN A 137 -15.86 -4.17 20.32
CA GLN A 137 -14.80 -4.86 19.57
C GLN A 137 -13.71 -3.88 19.15
N PRO A 138 -12.43 -4.30 19.21
CA PRO A 138 -11.32 -3.46 18.78
C PRO A 138 -11.25 -3.41 17.24
N PHE A 139 -11.11 -2.22 16.72
CA PHE A 139 -10.90 -1.94 15.30
C PHE A 139 -9.61 -1.16 15.09
N LYS A 140 -9.03 -1.33 13.91
CA LYS A 140 -7.89 -0.54 13.44
C LYS A 140 -8.04 -0.15 11.98
N CYS A 141 -7.54 1.03 11.63
CA CYS A 141 -7.30 1.40 10.25
C CYS A 141 -5.96 2.13 10.13
N ARG A 142 -5.43 2.18 8.92
CA ARG A 142 -4.27 2.97 8.57
C ARG A 142 -4.74 3.99 7.56
N MET A 143 -4.67 5.26 7.94
CA MET A 143 -5.06 6.38 7.11
C MET A 143 -3.84 6.83 6.30
N ASP A 144 -4.00 7.05 5.01
CA ASP A 144 -2.91 7.49 4.15
C ASP A 144 -2.36 8.83 4.65
N TRP A 145 -3.23 9.82 4.90
CA TRP A 145 -2.87 10.95 5.73
C TRP A 145 -4.09 11.66 6.33
N TYR A 146 -3.85 12.49 7.32
CA TYR A 146 -4.83 13.23 8.09
C TYR A 146 -4.32 14.63 8.37
N ASP A 147 -5.08 15.65 7.96
CA ASP A 147 -4.72 17.06 8.08
C ASP A 147 -5.44 17.80 9.21
N ASN A 148 -6.01 17.07 10.19
CA ASN A 148 -6.85 17.51 11.29
C ASN A 148 -8.28 17.92 10.89
N GLU A 149 -8.62 18.00 9.64
CA GLU A 149 -9.96 18.28 9.14
C GLU A 149 -10.50 17.12 8.30
N TYR A 150 -9.66 16.55 7.44
CA TYR A 150 -10.02 15.46 6.51
C TYR A 150 -9.12 14.26 6.66
N VAL A 151 -9.72 13.09 6.45
CA VAL A 151 -8.98 11.84 6.22
C VAL A 151 -8.86 11.65 4.72
N TRP A 152 -7.65 11.49 4.25
CA TRP A 152 -7.33 11.29 2.86
C TRP A 152 -6.92 9.85 2.60
N ASP A 153 -7.35 9.32 1.47
CA ASP A 153 -7.09 7.95 1.07
C ASP A 153 -6.72 7.91 -0.43
N LEU A 154 -5.52 7.45 -0.73
CA LEU A 154 -4.98 7.38 -2.08
C LEU A 154 -5.44 6.09 -2.76
N LYS A 155 -6.19 6.21 -3.83
CA LYS A 155 -6.64 5.06 -4.62
C LYS A 155 -6.13 5.12 -6.04
N THR A 156 -5.45 4.05 -6.46
CA THR A 156 -5.11 3.86 -7.86
C THR A 156 -6.28 3.23 -8.60
N CYS A 157 -6.64 3.76 -9.76
CA CYS A 157 -7.72 3.23 -10.58
C CYS A 157 -7.36 3.31 -12.06
N ARG A 158 -8.01 2.47 -12.86
CA ARG A 158 -7.81 2.44 -14.32
C ARG A 158 -8.31 3.70 -15.01
N ASP A 159 -9.39 4.28 -14.50
CA ASP A 159 -10.04 5.48 -15.04
C ASP A 159 -10.40 6.40 -13.89
N ALA A 160 -9.63 7.48 -13.75
CA ALA A 160 -9.82 8.52 -12.72
C ALA A 160 -10.82 9.59 -13.12
N SER A 161 -11.49 9.47 -14.28
CA SER A 161 -12.61 10.38 -14.60
C SER A 161 -13.72 10.26 -13.54
N PRO A 162 -14.54 11.31 -13.33
CA PRO A 162 -15.63 11.24 -12.36
C PRO A 162 -16.58 10.06 -12.58
N ARG A 163 -16.79 9.67 -13.84
CA ARG A 163 -17.64 8.52 -14.19
C ARG A 163 -16.95 7.19 -13.88
N GLY A 164 -15.69 7.05 -14.26
CA GLY A 164 -14.91 5.83 -14.03
C GLY A 164 -14.67 5.62 -12.54
N PHE A 165 -14.28 6.66 -11.82
CA PHE A 165 -14.02 6.57 -10.37
C PHE A 165 -15.31 6.28 -9.57
N LYS A 166 -16.46 6.85 -9.94
CA LYS A 166 -17.76 6.48 -9.37
C LYS A 166 -18.03 4.98 -9.51
N GLY A 167 -17.70 4.41 -10.67
CA GLY A 167 -17.77 2.96 -10.88
C GLY A 167 -16.86 2.16 -9.94
N ALA A 168 -15.64 2.63 -9.74
CA ALA A 168 -14.68 2.01 -8.82
C ALA A 168 -15.16 2.08 -7.36
N ILE A 169 -15.67 3.23 -6.91
CA ILE A 169 -16.24 3.39 -5.55
C ILE A 169 -17.28 2.31 -5.28
N ASN A 170 -18.22 2.13 -6.20
CA ASN A 170 -19.31 1.14 -6.04
C ASN A 170 -18.79 -0.31 -6.11
N ALA A 171 -17.84 -0.59 -7.02
CA ALA A 171 -17.33 -1.95 -7.23
C ALA A 171 -16.46 -2.45 -6.06
N PHE A 172 -15.72 -1.55 -5.43
CA PHE A 172 -14.76 -1.86 -4.37
C PHE A 172 -15.19 -1.40 -2.98
N ASN A 173 -16.39 -0.82 -2.84
CA ASN A 173 -16.96 -0.34 -1.57
C ASN A 173 -16.00 0.66 -0.87
N TYR A 174 -15.58 1.71 -1.58
CA TYR A 174 -14.74 2.78 -1.02
C TYR A 174 -15.53 3.81 -0.19
N HIS A 175 -16.63 3.42 0.42
CA HIS A 175 -17.52 4.26 1.22
C HIS A 175 -17.75 3.67 2.61
#